data_0aeb2529f42fec4cd72069cf499281bd
#
_entry.id   0aeb2529f42fec4cd72069cf499281bd
#
_cell.length_a   1.000
_cell.length_b   1.000
_cell.length_c   1.000
_cell.angle_alpha   90.00
_cell.angle_beta   90.00
_cell.angle_gamma   90.00
#
_symmetry.space_group_name_H-M   'P 1'
#
loop_
_entity.id
_entity.type
_entity.pdbx_description
1 polymer ?
#
loop_
_entity_poly.entity_id
_entity_poly.type
_entity_poly.pdbx_seq_one_letter_code
_entity_poly.pdbx_strand_id
1 'polypeptide(L)'
;MELRHLRYFVAVAQALNFTRAAEKLHTSQPSLSSQIRDLENCVGVPLLVRDKRKVALTAAGECFLQDALAILEQAENAKLRARKIVQEDRQLTIGFVPSAEVNLLPKVLPMFRLRQPDTLIELVSLITTEQEEKIRRGELDVGLMRHPVYSPEIDYLELFDEPLVVVLPVDHPLAHEKEITAVQLDGVNFVSTDPAYSGSLAPIVKAWFAQENSQPNIVQVATNILVTMNLVGMGLGVTLIPGYMNNFNTGQVVFRPIAGNVPAIALLMAWK
;
A
#
# COMPACT_ATOMS: atom_id res chain seq x y z
N MET A 1 6.82 -20.58 27.59
CA MET A 1 6.20 -20.26 26.29
C MET A 1 7.28 -20.24 25.20
N GLU A 2 7.01 -20.84 24.04
CA GLU A 2 7.96 -20.94 22.90
C GLU A 2 7.25 -20.43 21.62
N LEU A 3 8.01 -20.00 20.60
CA LEU A 3 7.46 -19.56 19.31
C LEU A 3 6.59 -20.61 18.64
N ARG A 4 6.87 -21.89 18.88
CA ARG A 4 6.04 -23.00 18.39
C ARG A 4 4.63 -22.95 18.95
N HIS A 5 4.47 -22.65 20.23
CA HIS A 5 3.16 -22.49 20.86
C HIS A 5 2.34 -21.38 20.22
N LEU A 6 3.00 -20.23 19.92
CA LEU A 6 2.36 -19.09 19.25
C LEU A 6 1.91 -19.47 17.84
N ARG A 7 2.77 -20.13 17.04
CA ARG A 7 2.40 -20.61 15.69
C ARG A 7 1.20 -21.54 15.72
N TYR A 8 1.18 -22.45 16.68
CA TYR A 8 0.10 -23.41 16.84
C TYR A 8 -1.22 -22.72 17.23
N PHE A 9 -1.14 -21.77 18.16
CA PHE A 9 -2.29 -20.98 18.56
C PHE A 9 -2.86 -20.15 17.41
N VAL A 10 -2.02 -19.42 16.69
CA VAL A 10 -2.43 -18.63 15.51
C VAL A 10 -3.10 -19.52 14.46
N ALA A 11 -2.55 -20.70 14.17
CA ALA A 11 -3.14 -21.62 13.21
C ALA A 11 -4.53 -22.12 13.63
N VAL A 12 -4.72 -22.43 14.92
CA VAL A 12 -6.04 -22.83 15.44
C VAL A 12 -7.02 -21.66 15.46
N ALA A 13 -6.57 -20.47 15.84
CA ALA A 13 -7.36 -19.25 15.85
C ALA A 13 -7.89 -18.87 14.47
N GLN A 14 -7.05 -19.01 13.43
CA GLN A 14 -7.43 -18.75 12.02
C GLN A 14 -8.35 -19.83 11.44
N ALA A 15 -8.10 -21.10 11.77
CA ALA A 15 -8.88 -22.22 11.24
C ALA A 15 -10.20 -22.46 11.98
N LEU A 16 -10.30 -22.02 13.25
CA LEU A 16 -11.36 -22.36 14.21
C LEU A 16 -11.69 -23.85 14.26
N ASN A 17 -10.66 -24.67 13.96
CA ASN A 17 -10.77 -26.12 13.87
C ASN A 17 -9.41 -26.77 14.10
N PHE A 18 -9.29 -27.62 15.11
CA PHE A 18 -8.03 -28.28 15.47
C PHE A 18 -7.53 -29.26 14.40
N THR A 19 -8.42 -29.99 13.74
CA THR A 19 -8.03 -30.97 12.70
C THR A 19 -7.43 -30.25 11.49
N ARG A 20 -8.11 -29.21 10.96
CA ARG A 20 -7.62 -28.39 9.86
C ARG A 20 -6.31 -27.68 10.20
N ALA A 21 -6.19 -27.17 11.42
CA ALA A 21 -4.95 -26.52 11.86
C ALA A 21 -3.80 -27.53 11.96
N ALA A 22 -4.06 -28.75 12.44
CA ALA A 22 -3.07 -29.82 12.55
C ALA A 22 -2.58 -30.27 11.15
N GLU A 23 -3.48 -30.41 10.18
CA GLU A 23 -3.15 -30.71 8.78
C GLU A 23 -2.24 -29.61 8.18
N LYS A 24 -2.60 -28.34 8.35
CA LYS A 24 -1.80 -27.19 7.88
C LYS A 24 -0.40 -27.15 8.51
N LEU A 25 -0.28 -27.60 9.75
CA LEU A 25 0.98 -27.61 10.51
C LEU A 25 1.76 -28.93 10.37
N HIS A 26 1.28 -29.89 9.59
CA HIS A 26 1.86 -31.22 9.45
C HIS A 26 2.11 -31.93 10.81
N THR A 27 1.13 -31.84 11.72
CA THR A 27 1.17 -32.44 13.05
C THR A 27 -0.10 -33.22 13.35
N SER A 28 -0.12 -33.99 14.46
CA SER A 28 -1.34 -34.67 14.89
C SER A 28 -2.23 -33.74 15.73
N GLN A 29 -3.56 -33.90 15.59
CA GLN A 29 -4.52 -33.14 16.38
C GLN A 29 -4.32 -33.29 17.92
N PRO A 30 -4.03 -34.50 18.46
CA PRO A 30 -3.74 -34.63 19.89
C PRO A 30 -2.51 -33.84 20.34
N SER A 31 -1.43 -33.87 19.56
CA SER A 31 -0.22 -33.11 19.82
C SER A 31 -0.50 -31.60 19.81
N LEU A 32 -1.20 -31.09 18.77
CA LEU A 32 -1.60 -29.69 18.68
C LEU A 32 -2.46 -29.28 19.89
N SER A 33 -3.43 -30.12 20.29
CA SER A 33 -4.30 -29.83 21.45
C SER A 33 -3.53 -29.81 22.77
N SER A 34 -2.50 -30.63 22.94
CA SER A 34 -1.62 -30.60 24.12
C SER A 34 -0.82 -29.29 24.15
N GLN A 35 -0.18 -28.91 23.04
CA GLN A 35 0.64 -27.69 22.97
C GLN A 35 -0.20 -26.42 23.21
N ILE A 36 -1.46 -26.40 22.80
CA ILE A 36 -2.37 -25.28 23.12
C ILE A 36 -2.71 -25.26 24.61
N ARG A 37 -2.92 -26.41 25.25
CA ARG A 37 -3.13 -26.47 26.70
C ARG A 37 -1.90 -25.99 27.48
N ASP A 38 -0.71 -26.38 27.05
CA ASP A 38 0.55 -25.93 27.66
C ASP A 38 0.72 -24.42 27.53
N LEU A 39 0.30 -23.82 26.39
CA LEU A 39 0.27 -22.38 26.19
C LEU A 39 -0.75 -21.71 27.16
N GLU A 40 -2.00 -22.20 27.21
CA GLU A 40 -3.04 -21.67 28.08
C GLU A 40 -2.61 -21.74 29.59
N ASN A 41 -1.95 -22.83 29.97
CA ASN A 41 -1.38 -22.97 31.33
C ASN A 41 -0.26 -21.96 31.59
N CYS A 42 0.58 -21.69 30.59
CA CYS A 42 1.66 -20.70 30.69
C CYS A 42 1.11 -19.27 30.77
N VAL A 43 0.06 -18.95 30.03
CA VAL A 43 -0.60 -17.62 30.02
C VAL A 43 -1.50 -17.46 31.29
N GLY A 44 -1.98 -18.55 31.83
CA GLY A 44 -2.80 -18.57 33.05
C GLY A 44 -4.30 -18.37 32.82
N VAL A 45 -4.73 -18.24 31.56
CA VAL A 45 -6.14 -18.11 31.19
C VAL A 45 -6.45 -18.91 29.91
N PRO A 46 -7.71 -19.40 29.74
CA PRO A 46 -8.11 -20.06 28.51
C PRO A 46 -8.18 -19.05 27.38
N LEU A 47 -7.53 -19.39 26.26
CA LEU A 47 -7.51 -18.57 25.03
C LEU A 47 -8.57 -19.05 24.02
N LEU A 48 -9.00 -20.32 24.12
CA LEU A 48 -9.98 -20.93 23.25
C LEU A 48 -11.15 -21.50 24.03
N VAL A 49 -12.35 -21.27 23.55
CA VAL A 49 -13.56 -22.01 23.98
C VAL A 49 -13.64 -23.27 23.14
N ARG A 50 -13.71 -24.44 23.82
CA ARG A 50 -13.80 -25.74 23.18
C ARG A 50 -15.15 -26.36 23.54
N ASP A 51 -16.09 -26.31 22.63
CA ASP A 51 -17.30 -27.13 22.72
C ASP A 51 -17.20 -28.30 21.74
N LYS A 52 -17.95 -29.37 21.98
CA LYS A 52 -17.95 -30.59 21.13
C LYS A 52 -18.23 -30.30 19.63
N ARG A 53 -18.78 -29.13 19.32
CA ARG A 53 -19.19 -28.74 17.96
C ARG A 53 -18.50 -27.46 17.44
N LYS A 54 -17.83 -26.67 18.28
CA LYS A 54 -17.29 -25.36 17.88
C LYS A 54 -16.03 -25.02 18.66
N VAL A 55 -15.06 -24.47 17.95
CA VAL A 55 -13.88 -23.80 18.50
C VAL A 55 -14.05 -22.31 18.25
N ALA A 56 -13.87 -21.50 19.29
CA ALA A 56 -13.91 -20.04 19.20
C ALA A 56 -12.83 -19.42 20.10
N LEU A 57 -12.43 -18.19 19.83
CA LEU A 57 -11.56 -17.43 20.72
C LEU A 57 -12.35 -16.95 21.95
N THR A 58 -11.67 -16.87 23.09
CA THR A 58 -12.13 -16.08 24.24
C THR A 58 -11.76 -14.61 24.01
N ALA A 59 -12.28 -13.68 24.82
CA ALA A 59 -11.83 -12.28 24.78
C ALA A 59 -10.31 -12.17 25.04
N ALA A 60 -9.76 -13.00 25.97
CA ALA A 60 -8.33 -13.12 26.19
C ALA A 60 -7.60 -13.69 24.96
N GLY A 61 -8.20 -14.65 24.25
CA GLY A 61 -7.67 -15.23 23.01
C GLY A 61 -7.62 -14.23 21.86
N GLU A 62 -8.62 -13.37 21.72
CA GLU A 62 -8.63 -12.30 20.71
C GLU A 62 -7.51 -11.28 20.96
N CYS A 63 -7.35 -10.83 22.21
CA CYS A 63 -6.26 -9.96 22.60
C CYS A 63 -4.90 -10.62 22.35
N PHE A 64 -4.71 -11.85 22.86
CA PHE A 64 -3.46 -12.59 22.72
C PHE A 64 -3.10 -12.93 21.28
N LEU A 65 -4.09 -13.05 20.38
CA LEU A 65 -3.84 -13.32 18.95
C LEU A 65 -3.06 -12.18 18.28
N GLN A 66 -3.39 -10.94 18.61
CA GLN A 66 -2.67 -9.78 18.08
C GLN A 66 -1.20 -9.78 18.53
N ASP A 67 -0.97 -10.03 19.84
CA ASP A 67 0.38 -10.10 20.40
C ASP A 67 1.17 -11.30 19.84
N ALA A 68 0.52 -12.46 19.69
CA ALA A 68 1.14 -13.65 19.12
C ALA A 68 1.61 -13.44 17.68
N LEU A 69 0.80 -12.76 16.86
CA LEU A 69 1.15 -12.39 15.49
C LEU A 69 2.35 -11.43 15.48
N ALA A 70 2.34 -10.39 16.31
CA ALA A 70 3.43 -9.42 16.40
C ALA A 70 4.77 -10.07 16.84
N ILE A 71 4.73 -10.97 17.84
CA ILE A 71 5.93 -11.69 18.29
C ILE A 71 6.50 -12.60 17.21
N LEU A 72 5.64 -13.34 16.49
CA LEU A 72 6.08 -14.19 15.38
C LEU A 72 6.69 -13.37 14.24
N GLU A 73 6.12 -12.24 13.93
CA GLU A 73 6.65 -11.28 12.97
C GLU A 73 8.03 -10.76 13.39
N GLN A 74 8.17 -10.31 14.64
CA GLN A 74 9.47 -9.86 15.18
C GLN A 74 10.54 -10.95 15.12
N ALA A 75 10.18 -12.20 15.38
CA ALA A 75 11.11 -13.32 15.29
C ALA A 75 11.59 -13.59 13.85
N GLU A 76 10.72 -13.49 12.86
CA GLU A 76 11.10 -13.62 11.45
C GLU A 76 11.96 -12.42 11.00
N ASN A 77 11.60 -11.20 11.40
CA ASN A 77 12.39 -9.99 11.13
C ASN A 77 13.80 -10.06 11.71
N ALA A 78 13.95 -10.63 12.93
CA ALA A 78 15.26 -10.83 13.52
C ALA A 78 16.14 -11.78 12.68
N LYS A 79 15.55 -12.85 12.12
CA LYS A 79 16.25 -13.77 11.23
C LYS A 79 16.67 -13.10 9.92
N LEU A 80 15.77 -12.31 9.32
CA LEU A 80 16.06 -11.58 8.10
C LEU A 80 17.21 -10.59 8.30
N ARG A 81 17.18 -9.81 9.39
CA ARG A 81 18.28 -8.89 9.73
C ARG A 81 19.63 -9.62 9.94
N ALA A 82 19.59 -10.74 10.66
CA ALA A 82 20.82 -11.53 10.89
C ALA A 82 21.38 -12.10 9.57
N ARG A 83 20.52 -12.55 8.66
CA ARG A 83 20.94 -13.04 7.33
C ARG A 83 21.52 -11.91 6.48
N LYS A 84 20.90 -10.72 6.45
CA LYS A 84 21.41 -9.55 5.71
C LYS A 84 22.82 -9.14 6.17
N ILE A 85 23.16 -9.29 7.46
CA ILE A 85 24.50 -8.97 7.99
C ILE A 85 25.56 -9.97 7.51
N VAL A 86 25.20 -11.25 7.36
CA VAL A 86 26.14 -12.33 6.96
C VAL A 86 26.26 -12.46 5.45
N GLN A 87 25.20 -12.15 4.72
CA GLN A 87 25.26 -12.05 3.27
C GLN A 87 25.96 -10.75 2.90
N GLU A 88 27.23 -10.84 2.48
CA GLU A 88 27.97 -9.76 1.82
C GLU A 88 27.34 -9.34 0.48
N ASP A 89 26.23 -9.94 0.10
CA ASP A 89 25.44 -9.55 -1.08
C ASP A 89 24.87 -8.15 -0.85
N ARG A 90 25.47 -7.21 -1.53
CA ARG A 90 25.00 -5.82 -1.64
C ARG A 90 23.69 -5.80 -2.39
N GLN A 91 22.61 -6.20 -1.73
CA GLN A 91 21.25 -6.14 -2.27
C GLN A 91 20.54 -4.92 -1.67
N LEU A 92 19.94 -4.12 -2.54
CA LEU A 92 19.09 -2.99 -2.18
C LEU A 92 17.69 -3.26 -2.74
N THR A 93 16.71 -3.45 -1.86
CA THR A 93 15.32 -3.67 -2.24
C THR A 93 14.54 -2.36 -2.13
N ILE A 94 14.03 -1.87 -3.26
CA ILE A 94 13.33 -0.59 -3.37
C ILE A 94 11.86 -0.85 -3.71
N GLY A 95 10.96 -0.42 -2.82
CA GLY A 95 9.54 -0.32 -3.11
C GLY A 95 9.22 0.96 -3.87
N PHE A 96 8.25 0.94 -4.78
CA PHE A 96 7.92 2.15 -5.52
C PHE A 96 6.44 2.22 -5.92
N VAL A 97 5.94 3.45 -6.01
CA VAL A 97 4.66 3.78 -6.65
C VAL A 97 4.88 4.14 -8.13
N PRO A 98 3.85 4.03 -9.01
CA PRO A 98 4.01 4.23 -10.46
C PRO A 98 4.69 5.54 -10.87
N SER A 99 4.52 6.63 -10.12
CA SER A 99 5.18 7.90 -10.48
C SER A 99 6.70 7.84 -10.31
N ALA A 100 7.19 7.11 -9.32
CA ALA A 100 8.63 6.93 -9.14
C ALA A 100 9.23 6.11 -10.28
N GLU A 101 8.49 5.11 -10.80
CA GLU A 101 8.88 4.31 -11.96
C GLU A 101 9.13 5.19 -13.20
N VAL A 102 8.28 6.19 -13.43
CA VAL A 102 8.35 7.05 -14.62
C VAL A 102 9.30 8.22 -14.42
N ASN A 103 9.22 8.91 -13.30
CA ASN A 103 9.89 10.20 -13.11
C ASN A 103 11.25 10.12 -12.42
N LEU A 104 11.47 9.12 -11.55
CA LEU A 104 12.65 9.06 -10.68
C LEU A 104 13.59 7.91 -11.05
N LEU A 105 13.11 6.67 -11.09
CA LEU A 105 13.96 5.50 -11.28
C LEU A 105 14.79 5.54 -12.58
N PRO A 106 14.26 5.97 -13.74
CA PRO A 106 15.05 6.06 -14.96
C PRO A 106 16.25 7.03 -14.87
N LYS A 107 16.16 8.03 -14.00
CA LYS A 107 17.22 9.01 -13.78
C LYS A 107 18.23 8.54 -12.74
N VAL A 108 17.75 7.92 -11.67
CA VAL A 108 18.58 7.57 -10.50
C VAL A 108 19.30 6.24 -10.67
N LEU A 109 18.64 5.21 -11.22
CA LEU A 109 19.22 3.87 -11.32
C LEU A 109 20.50 3.80 -12.18
N PRO A 110 20.60 4.45 -13.34
CA PRO A 110 21.84 4.48 -14.12
C PRO A 110 23.00 5.11 -13.35
N MET A 111 22.74 6.20 -12.63
CA MET A 111 23.75 6.88 -11.80
C MET A 111 24.17 6.02 -10.60
N PHE A 112 23.22 5.34 -9.99
CA PHE A 112 23.49 4.43 -8.86
C PHE A 112 24.37 3.26 -9.32
N ARG A 113 24.04 2.60 -10.43
CA ARG A 113 24.83 1.50 -11.00
C ARG A 113 26.27 1.87 -11.33
N LEU A 114 26.49 3.10 -11.78
CA LEU A 114 27.87 3.61 -12.03
C LEU A 114 28.67 3.76 -10.74
N ARG A 115 28.01 4.13 -9.62
CA ARG A 115 28.69 4.34 -8.33
C ARG A 115 28.80 3.06 -7.51
N GLN A 116 27.86 2.14 -7.67
CA GLN A 116 27.74 0.89 -6.92
C GLN A 116 27.46 -0.29 -7.87
N PRO A 117 28.43 -0.67 -8.73
CA PRO A 117 28.22 -1.66 -9.79
C PRO A 117 27.91 -3.07 -9.23
N ASP A 118 28.44 -3.40 -8.05
CA ASP A 118 28.27 -4.70 -7.41
C ASP A 118 26.99 -4.82 -6.59
N THR A 119 26.16 -3.76 -6.52
CA THR A 119 24.91 -3.79 -5.77
C THR A 119 23.77 -4.31 -6.64
N LEU A 120 23.18 -5.43 -6.23
CA LEU A 120 21.96 -5.95 -6.83
C LEU A 120 20.77 -5.09 -6.39
N ILE A 121 20.03 -4.53 -7.33
CA ILE A 121 18.82 -3.75 -7.04
C ILE A 121 17.61 -4.60 -7.37
N GLU A 122 16.78 -4.82 -6.37
CA GLU A 122 15.45 -5.41 -6.51
C GLU A 122 14.40 -4.29 -6.46
N LEU A 123 13.51 -4.26 -7.46
CA LEU A 123 12.43 -3.27 -7.58
C LEU A 123 11.08 -3.93 -7.40
N VAL A 124 10.27 -3.42 -6.46
CA VAL A 124 8.96 -3.98 -6.12
C VAL A 124 7.90 -2.90 -6.20
N SER A 125 6.92 -3.07 -7.11
CA SER A 125 5.78 -2.15 -7.23
C SER A 125 4.77 -2.44 -6.13
N LEU A 126 4.52 -1.46 -5.24
CA LEU A 126 3.70 -1.60 -4.04
C LEU A 126 2.98 -0.28 -3.73
N ILE A 127 1.80 -0.36 -3.14
CA ILE A 127 1.11 0.81 -2.57
C ILE A 127 1.82 1.27 -1.27
N THR A 128 1.58 2.51 -0.86
CA THR A 128 2.25 3.13 0.32
C THR A 128 2.15 2.26 1.58
N THR A 129 0.95 1.76 1.90
CA THR A 129 0.71 0.97 3.12
C THR A 129 1.48 -0.35 3.13
N GLU A 130 1.60 -1.02 1.99
CA GLU A 130 2.42 -2.23 1.85
C GLU A 130 3.91 -1.92 1.97
N GLN A 131 4.35 -0.78 1.41
CA GLN A 131 5.74 -0.34 1.54
C GLN A 131 6.09 -0.04 3.01
N GLU A 132 5.22 0.66 3.76
CA GLU A 132 5.42 0.90 5.19
C GLU A 132 5.58 -0.40 5.98
N GLU A 133 4.68 -1.36 5.74
CA GLU A 133 4.74 -2.66 6.43
C GLU A 133 6.06 -3.38 6.13
N LYS A 134 6.48 -3.40 4.87
CA LYS A 134 7.72 -4.06 4.44
C LYS A 134 8.99 -3.36 4.92
N ILE A 135 9.00 -2.02 5.00
CA ILE A 135 10.10 -1.25 5.60
C ILE A 135 10.21 -1.59 7.10
N ARG A 136 9.09 -1.60 7.82
CA ARG A 136 9.07 -1.99 9.23
C ARG A 136 9.63 -3.39 9.47
N ARG A 137 9.31 -4.33 8.58
CA ARG A 137 9.82 -5.73 8.62
C ARG A 137 11.27 -5.86 8.17
N GLY A 138 11.85 -4.84 7.56
CA GLY A 138 13.18 -4.91 6.96
C GLY A 138 13.23 -5.74 5.67
N GLU A 139 12.07 -5.93 5.02
CA GLU A 139 11.93 -6.56 3.71
C GLU A 139 12.18 -5.57 2.57
N LEU A 140 11.97 -4.26 2.81
CA LEU A 140 12.37 -3.15 1.96
C LEU A 140 13.41 -2.30 2.67
N ASP A 141 14.41 -1.85 1.93
CA ASP A 141 15.43 -0.92 2.42
C ASP A 141 14.98 0.53 2.22
N VAL A 142 14.32 0.82 1.09
CA VAL A 142 13.80 2.14 0.71
C VAL A 142 12.43 2.00 0.08
N GLY A 143 11.53 2.92 0.42
CA GLY A 143 10.23 3.09 -0.21
C GLY A 143 10.15 4.42 -0.96
N LEU A 144 9.69 4.39 -2.20
CA LEU A 144 9.32 5.57 -2.98
C LEU A 144 7.78 5.62 -3.01
N MET A 145 7.19 6.47 -2.16
CA MET A 145 5.78 6.39 -1.80
C MET A 145 5.09 7.74 -1.74
N ARG A 146 3.84 7.75 -1.33
CA ARG A 146 3.00 8.94 -1.15
C ARG A 146 2.59 9.11 0.32
N HIS A 147 2.18 10.33 0.68
CA HIS A 147 1.47 10.54 1.93
C HIS A 147 0.13 9.78 1.96
N PRO A 148 -0.42 9.47 3.15
CA PRO A 148 0.21 9.63 4.46
C PRO A 148 1.19 8.49 4.79
N VAL A 149 2.22 8.79 5.59
CA VAL A 149 3.08 7.81 6.27
C VAL A 149 2.62 7.77 7.72
N TYR A 150 2.14 6.62 8.17
CA TYR A 150 1.52 6.49 9.50
C TYR A 150 2.47 5.97 10.57
N SER A 151 3.50 5.23 10.17
CA SER A 151 4.42 4.60 11.12
C SER A 151 5.43 5.60 11.68
N PRO A 152 5.50 5.80 13.02
CA PRO A 152 6.48 6.68 13.63
C PRO A 152 7.93 6.13 13.57
N GLU A 153 8.10 4.87 13.16
CA GLU A 153 9.41 4.22 13.01
C GLU A 153 10.02 4.43 11.61
N ILE A 154 9.30 5.11 10.73
CA ILE A 154 9.72 5.36 9.35
C ILE A 154 10.07 6.82 9.20
N ASP A 155 11.33 7.07 8.89
CA ASP A 155 11.79 8.39 8.45
C ASP A 155 11.48 8.57 6.97
N TYR A 156 11.22 9.82 6.57
CA TYR A 156 11.01 10.12 5.16
C TYR A 156 11.54 11.51 4.77
N LEU A 157 11.81 11.65 3.48
CA LEU A 157 12.20 12.90 2.83
C LEU A 157 11.26 13.15 1.66
N GLU A 158 10.68 14.35 1.60
CA GLU A 158 9.94 14.81 0.42
C GLU A 158 10.93 15.13 -0.71
N LEU A 159 10.76 14.45 -1.84
CA LEU A 159 11.66 14.59 -2.99
C LEU A 159 11.22 15.74 -3.91
N PHE A 160 9.96 15.72 -4.29
CA PHE A 160 9.33 16.76 -5.12
C PHE A 160 7.81 16.61 -5.16
N ASP A 161 7.16 17.71 -5.50
CA ASP A 161 5.72 17.76 -5.75
C ASP A 161 5.42 17.51 -7.23
N GLU A 162 4.38 16.72 -7.49
CA GLU A 162 3.85 16.47 -8.83
C GLU A 162 2.51 17.19 -8.99
N PRO A 163 2.45 18.22 -9.85
CA PRO A 163 1.21 18.94 -10.09
C PRO A 163 0.17 18.02 -10.76
N LEU A 164 -1.09 18.18 -10.35
CA LEU A 164 -2.20 17.52 -11.00
C LEU A 164 -2.60 18.27 -12.28
N VAL A 165 -3.17 17.51 -13.19
CA VAL A 165 -3.74 18.01 -14.44
C VAL A 165 -5.15 17.45 -14.62
N VAL A 166 -5.97 18.15 -15.38
CA VAL A 166 -7.28 17.64 -15.80
C VAL A 166 -7.09 16.73 -16.99
N VAL A 167 -7.71 15.56 -16.96
CA VAL A 167 -7.76 14.61 -18.08
C VAL A 167 -9.19 14.50 -18.55
N LEU A 168 -9.38 14.68 -19.85
CA LEU A 168 -10.69 14.74 -20.52
C LEU A 168 -10.70 13.81 -21.74
N PRO A 169 -11.87 13.27 -22.14
CA PRO A 169 -12.00 12.66 -23.46
C PRO A 169 -11.61 13.65 -24.58
N VAL A 170 -11.10 13.16 -25.71
CA VAL A 170 -10.66 14.03 -26.83
C VAL A 170 -11.78 14.87 -27.41
N ASP A 171 -13.01 14.40 -27.34
CA ASP A 171 -14.23 15.06 -27.86
C ASP A 171 -15.01 15.83 -26.79
N HIS A 172 -14.46 15.94 -25.56
CA HIS A 172 -15.10 16.71 -24.49
C HIS A 172 -15.15 18.21 -24.83
N PRO A 173 -16.23 18.95 -24.52
CA PRO A 173 -16.35 20.38 -24.83
C PRO A 173 -15.17 21.23 -24.35
N LEU A 174 -14.59 20.89 -23.17
CA LEU A 174 -13.44 21.58 -22.59
C LEU A 174 -12.09 21.10 -23.15
N ALA A 175 -12.07 20.12 -24.07
CA ALA A 175 -10.82 19.59 -24.62
C ALA A 175 -9.99 20.60 -25.40
N HIS A 176 -10.60 21.68 -25.90
CA HIS A 176 -9.93 22.74 -26.65
C HIS A 176 -9.44 23.91 -25.78
N GLU A 177 -9.80 23.92 -24.50
CA GLU A 177 -9.33 24.95 -23.56
C GLU A 177 -7.81 24.82 -23.32
N LYS A 178 -7.15 25.94 -23.10
CA LYS A 178 -5.71 25.95 -22.77
C LYS A 178 -5.46 25.50 -21.34
N GLU A 179 -6.35 25.83 -20.44
CA GLU A 179 -6.34 25.49 -19.01
C GLU A 179 -7.76 25.39 -18.51
N ILE A 180 -7.97 24.64 -17.43
CA ILE A 180 -9.29 24.35 -16.88
C ILE A 180 -9.37 24.86 -15.43
N THR A 181 -10.45 25.58 -15.13
CA THR A 181 -10.77 26.02 -13.76
C THR A 181 -11.66 24.99 -13.05
N ALA A 182 -11.66 24.99 -11.71
CA ALA A 182 -12.55 24.13 -10.93
C ALA A 182 -14.03 24.38 -11.22
N VAL A 183 -14.42 25.66 -11.45
CA VAL A 183 -15.79 26.05 -11.77
C VAL A 183 -16.29 25.42 -13.09
N GLN A 184 -15.42 25.24 -14.08
CA GLN A 184 -15.77 24.55 -15.32
C GLN A 184 -16.02 23.06 -15.11
N LEU A 185 -15.58 22.49 -14.00
CA LEU A 185 -15.77 21.09 -13.62
C LEU A 185 -16.95 20.89 -12.65
N ASP A 186 -17.65 21.97 -12.26
CA ASP A 186 -18.80 21.88 -11.37
C ASP A 186 -19.94 21.09 -12.01
N GLY A 187 -20.45 20.06 -11.31
CA GLY A 187 -21.49 19.16 -11.83
C GLY A 187 -21.05 18.23 -12.97
N VAL A 188 -19.82 18.33 -13.47
CA VAL A 188 -19.32 17.47 -14.54
C VAL A 188 -19.10 16.04 -14.01
N ASN A 189 -19.40 15.03 -14.83
CA ASN A 189 -19.14 13.63 -14.49
C ASN A 189 -17.66 13.41 -14.25
N PHE A 190 -17.34 12.80 -13.11
CA PHE A 190 -15.98 12.64 -12.62
C PHE A 190 -15.67 11.18 -12.28
N VAL A 191 -14.54 10.69 -12.76
CA VAL A 191 -13.97 9.39 -12.40
C VAL A 191 -12.95 9.61 -11.29
N SER A 192 -13.27 9.15 -10.08
CA SER A 192 -12.40 9.26 -8.91
C SER A 192 -11.48 8.05 -8.78
N THR A 193 -10.40 8.20 -8.03
CA THR A 193 -9.55 7.07 -7.60
C THR A 193 -9.93 6.62 -6.19
N ASP A 194 -9.85 5.31 -5.95
CA ASP A 194 -10.10 4.73 -4.63
C ASP A 194 -8.99 5.15 -3.65
N PRO A 195 -9.33 5.76 -2.50
CA PRO A 195 -8.35 6.18 -1.50
C PRO A 195 -7.46 5.04 -0.99
N ALA A 196 -7.96 3.80 -0.95
CA ALA A 196 -7.18 2.64 -0.51
C ALA A 196 -5.95 2.36 -1.40
N TYR A 197 -6.01 2.76 -2.68
CA TYR A 197 -4.94 2.52 -3.66
C TYR A 197 -4.23 3.79 -4.12
N SER A 198 -4.84 4.95 -3.96
CA SER A 198 -4.35 6.23 -4.48
C SER A 198 -3.57 7.08 -3.46
N GLY A 199 -3.42 6.60 -2.23
CA GLY A 199 -2.81 7.36 -1.15
C GLY A 199 -3.54 8.70 -0.93
N SER A 200 -2.80 9.80 -0.93
CA SER A 200 -3.35 11.15 -0.72
C SER A 200 -4.04 11.77 -1.95
N LEU A 201 -4.04 11.13 -3.12
CA LEU A 201 -4.59 11.74 -4.35
C LEU A 201 -6.08 12.10 -4.22
N ALA A 202 -6.93 11.13 -3.85
CA ALA A 202 -8.37 11.38 -3.73
C ALA A 202 -8.70 12.43 -2.65
N PRO A 203 -8.11 12.42 -1.44
CA PRO A 203 -8.25 13.49 -0.46
C PRO A 203 -7.80 14.88 -0.98
N ILE A 204 -6.68 14.97 -1.69
CA ILE A 204 -6.15 16.22 -2.27
C ILE A 204 -7.14 16.78 -3.30
N VAL A 205 -7.62 15.95 -4.22
CA VAL A 205 -8.60 16.33 -5.25
C VAL A 205 -9.89 16.83 -4.59
N LYS A 206 -10.39 16.10 -3.59
CA LYS A 206 -11.60 16.51 -2.85
C LYS A 206 -11.41 17.84 -2.13
N ALA A 207 -10.27 18.04 -1.46
CA ALA A 207 -9.96 19.28 -0.77
C ALA A 207 -9.85 20.47 -1.73
N TRP A 208 -9.23 20.26 -2.90
CA TRP A 208 -9.12 21.28 -3.92
C TRP A 208 -10.49 21.73 -4.45
N PHE A 209 -11.38 20.81 -4.82
CA PHE A 209 -12.74 21.15 -5.22
C PHE A 209 -13.51 21.92 -4.14
N ALA A 210 -13.35 21.51 -2.87
CA ALA A 210 -13.99 22.19 -1.75
C ALA A 210 -13.47 23.65 -1.57
N GLN A 211 -12.16 23.88 -1.72
CA GLN A 211 -11.56 25.21 -1.65
C GLN A 211 -12.03 26.12 -2.78
N GLU A 212 -12.25 25.57 -3.96
CA GLU A 212 -12.74 26.29 -5.14
C GLU A 212 -14.28 26.39 -5.21
N ASN A 213 -14.99 25.95 -4.16
CA ASN A 213 -16.45 25.93 -4.09
C ASN A 213 -17.10 25.23 -5.30
N SER A 214 -16.52 24.15 -5.76
CA SER A 214 -16.98 23.34 -6.89
C SER A 214 -17.21 21.90 -6.45
N GLN A 215 -18.15 21.19 -7.08
CA GLN A 215 -18.50 19.83 -6.73
C GLN A 215 -18.76 19.00 -8.00
N PRO A 216 -17.82 18.17 -8.44
CA PRO A 216 -18.04 17.27 -9.57
C PRO A 216 -19.00 16.15 -9.20
N ASN A 217 -19.67 15.59 -10.21
CA ASN A 217 -20.55 14.43 -10.06
C ASN A 217 -19.74 13.14 -10.16
N ILE A 218 -19.41 12.48 -9.03
CA ILE A 218 -18.65 11.22 -9.04
C ILE A 218 -19.53 10.10 -9.58
N VAL A 219 -19.25 9.66 -10.80
CA VAL A 219 -19.98 8.58 -11.50
C VAL A 219 -19.29 7.22 -11.39
N GLN A 220 -17.98 7.20 -11.12
CA GLN A 220 -17.20 5.98 -11.03
C GLN A 220 -16.00 6.16 -10.09
N VAL A 221 -15.62 5.07 -9.40
CA VAL A 221 -14.39 4.98 -8.61
C VAL A 221 -13.52 3.86 -9.19
N ALA A 222 -12.26 4.15 -9.48
CA ALA A 222 -11.31 3.22 -10.06
C ALA A 222 -10.20 2.86 -9.07
N THR A 223 -9.71 1.62 -9.12
CA THR A 223 -8.72 1.09 -8.19
C THR A 223 -7.27 1.49 -8.50
N ASN A 224 -7.00 1.99 -9.72
CA ASN A 224 -5.69 2.52 -10.08
C ASN A 224 -5.80 3.62 -11.14
N ILE A 225 -4.74 4.41 -11.24
CA ILE A 225 -4.70 5.62 -12.05
C ILE A 225 -4.78 5.34 -13.57
N LEU A 226 -4.25 4.21 -14.04
CA LEU A 226 -4.33 3.84 -15.45
C LEU A 226 -5.74 3.44 -15.86
N VAL A 227 -6.44 2.68 -14.99
CA VAL A 227 -7.86 2.37 -15.17
C VAL A 227 -8.68 3.66 -15.16
N THR A 228 -8.39 4.59 -14.24
CA THR A 228 -9.05 5.91 -14.21
C THR A 228 -8.93 6.62 -15.56
N MET A 229 -7.73 6.70 -16.12
CA MET A 229 -7.48 7.33 -17.41
C MET A 229 -8.21 6.62 -18.56
N ASN A 230 -8.24 5.28 -18.57
CA ASN A 230 -8.95 4.52 -19.60
C ASN A 230 -10.49 4.74 -19.53
N LEU A 231 -11.06 4.81 -18.32
CA LEU A 231 -12.48 5.11 -18.15
C LEU A 231 -12.84 6.51 -18.67
N VAL A 232 -11.95 7.49 -18.46
CA VAL A 232 -12.07 8.82 -19.05
C VAL A 232 -12.03 8.72 -20.59
N GLY A 233 -11.08 7.97 -21.16
CA GLY A 233 -11.02 7.74 -22.61
C GLY A 233 -12.26 7.07 -23.21
N MET A 234 -13.02 6.32 -22.40
CA MET A 234 -14.31 5.73 -22.79
C MET A 234 -15.48 6.74 -22.68
N GLY A 235 -15.23 7.99 -22.28
CA GLY A 235 -16.25 9.02 -22.17
C GLY A 235 -17.09 9.00 -20.88
N LEU A 236 -16.66 8.27 -19.83
CA LEU A 236 -17.43 8.20 -18.58
C LEU A 236 -17.42 9.52 -17.79
N GLY A 237 -16.45 10.39 -18.04
CA GLY A 237 -16.29 11.66 -17.35
C GLY A 237 -14.88 12.21 -17.48
N VAL A 238 -14.51 13.07 -16.55
CA VAL A 238 -13.17 13.68 -16.46
C VAL A 238 -12.47 13.22 -15.17
N THR A 239 -11.17 13.50 -15.03
CA THR A 239 -10.44 13.21 -13.79
C THR A 239 -9.30 14.20 -13.55
N LEU A 240 -8.78 14.24 -12.31
CA LEU A 240 -7.55 14.92 -11.95
C LEU A 240 -6.51 13.88 -11.52
N ILE A 241 -5.37 13.85 -12.22
CA ILE A 241 -4.27 12.92 -11.95
C ILE A 241 -2.93 13.62 -12.15
N PRO A 242 -1.82 13.07 -11.61
CA PRO A 242 -0.48 13.64 -11.83
C PRO A 242 -0.10 13.69 -13.31
N GLY A 243 0.53 14.78 -13.70
CA GLY A 243 0.85 15.07 -15.12
C GLY A 243 1.75 14.05 -15.82
N TYR A 244 2.53 13.25 -15.06
CA TYR A 244 3.36 12.19 -15.64
C TYR A 244 2.57 11.12 -16.42
N MET A 245 1.28 10.99 -16.13
CA MET A 245 0.39 10.05 -16.83
C MET A 245 0.25 10.35 -18.32
N ASN A 246 0.60 11.55 -18.76
CA ASN A 246 0.63 11.86 -20.19
C ASN A 246 1.61 10.97 -20.98
N ASN A 247 2.63 10.40 -20.34
CA ASN A 247 3.55 9.44 -20.96
C ASN A 247 2.85 8.12 -21.37
N PHE A 248 1.68 7.84 -20.83
CA PHE A 248 0.86 6.65 -21.12
C PHE A 248 -0.37 6.99 -22.00
N ASN A 249 -0.42 8.19 -22.57
CA ASN A 249 -1.54 8.63 -23.40
C ASN A 249 -1.60 7.84 -24.71
N THR A 250 -2.72 7.15 -24.92
CA THR A 250 -3.01 6.37 -26.13
C THR A 250 -3.77 7.17 -27.20
N GLY A 251 -3.93 8.49 -27.00
CA GLY A 251 -4.67 9.36 -27.92
C GLY A 251 -6.19 9.40 -27.68
N GLN A 252 -6.69 8.71 -26.67
CA GLN A 252 -8.11 8.71 -26.30
C GLN A 252 -8.48 9.87 -25.37
N VAL A 253 -7.49 10.51 -24.77
CA VAL A 253 -7.66 11.58 -23.80
C VAL A 253 -6.76 12.77 -24.11
N VAL A 254 -7.14 13.93 -23.60
CA VAL A 254 -6.29 15.14 -23.59
C VAL A 254 -5.98 15.55 -22.16
N PHE A 255 -4.79 16.08 -21.96
CA PHE A 255 -4.31 16.59 -20.69
C PHE A 255 -4.35 18.13 -20.74
N ARG A 256 -4.93 18.75 -19.72
CA ARG A 256 -5.00 20.22 -19.63
C ARG A 256 -4.50 20.69 -18.26
N PRO A 257 -3.67 21.72 -18.24
CA PRO A 257 -3.27 22.36 -17.00
C PRO A 257 -4.49 22.87 -16.20
N ILE A 258 -4.35 22.95 -14.90
CA ILE A 258 -5.32 23.57 -14.01
C ILE A 258 -5.00 25.05 -13.92
N ALA A 259 -6.00 25.91 -14.10
CA ALA A 259 -5.88 27.36 -13.88
C ALA A 259 -5.95 27.71 -12.39
N GLY A 260 -5.12 28.67 -11.97
CA GLY A 260 -5.15 29.16 -10.58
C GLY A 260 -4.32 28.32 -9.63
N ASN A 261 -4.92 27.92 -8.49
CA ASN A 261 -4.24 27.10 -7.47
C ASN A 261 -4.16 25.65 -7.91
N VAL A 262 -2.99 25.19 -8.31
CA VAL A 262 -2.78 23.82 -8.82
C VAL A 262 -2.50 22.87 -7.65
N PRO A 263 -3.38 21.88 -7.42
CA PRO A 263 -3.12 20.86 -6.41
C PRO A 263 -1.95 19.98 -6.85
N ALA A 264 -1.14 19.56 -5.89
CA ALA A 264 0.02 18.71 -6.15
C ALA A 264 0.06 17.55 -5.15
N ILE A 265 0.77 16.50 -5.53
CA ILE A 265 0.98 15.32 -4.69
C ILE A 265 2.48 15.06 -4.54
N ALA A 266 2.96 15.03 -3.30
CA ALA A 266 4.37 14.79 -2.99
C ALA A 266 4.80 13.36 -3.28
N LEU A 267 6.01 13.17 -3.85
CA LEU A 267 6.72 11.91 -3.85
C LEU A 267 7.72 11.90 -2.70
N LEU A 268 7.70 10.85 -1.91
CA LEU A 268 8.54 10.66 -0.74
C LEU A 268 9.55 9.55 -0.99
N MET A 269 10.73 9.67 -0.38
CA MET A 269 11.63 8.56 -0.11
C MET A 269 11.57 8.25 1.39
N ALA A 270 11.30 7.00 1.74
CA ALA A 270 11.12 6.56 3.13
C ALA A 270 12.01 5.36 3.45
N TRP A 271 12.45 5.26 4.70
CA TRP A 271 13.33 4.20 5.21
C TRP A 271 13.17 4.04 6.73
N LYS A 272 13.85 3.06 7.31
CA LYS A 272 13.91 2.85 8.76
C LYS A 272 15.32 3.09 9.29
#